data_38461715cfb3d40ce38e953a296a5971
#
_entry.id   38461715cfb3d40ce38e953a296a5971
#
_cell.length_a   1.000
_cell.length_b   1.000
_cell.length_c   1.000
_cell.angle_alpha   90.00
_cell.angle_beta   90.00
_cell.angle_gamma   90.00
#
_symmetry.space_group_name_H-M   'P 1'
#
loop_
_entity.id
_entity.type
_entity.pdbx_description
1 polymer ?
#
loop_
_entity_poly.entity_id
_entity_poly.type
_entity_poly.pdbx_seq_one_letter_code
_entity_poly.pdbx_strand_id
1 'polypeptide(L)'
;MVECIFCAIVEGRAPAEVVFEDGETLAFMDINPANPGHTLVIPKQHVRNIYDLDDEAAAAVMRATVRVARAIKKALQPDGMNLVQSNERAGGQEIFHFHMHIIPRWYGDGLRLARPSEVRRTMAIKEAAAKIRGEIAKEQD
;
A
#
# COMPACT_ATOMS: atom_id res chain seq x y z
N MET A 1 22.06 -6.06 -11.28
CA MET A 1 20.62 -6.22 -11.06
C MET A 1 20.30 -6.10 -9.58
N VAL A 2 19.47 -5.15 -9.21
CA VAL A 2 19.06 -5.02 -7.81
C VAL A 2 17.95 -6.02 -7.56
N GLU A 3 18.19 -6.96 -6.66
CA GLU A 3 17.20 -7.94 -6.29
C GLU A 3 16.11 -7.30 -5.44
N CYS A 4 14.84 -7.65 -5.72
CA CYS A 4 13.71 -7.18 -4.93
C CYS A 4 13.64 -7.93 -3.60
N ILE A 5 13.76 -7.21 -2.49
CA ILE A 5 13.68 -7.82 -1.15
C ILE A 5 12.31 -8.47 -0.91
N PHE A 6 11.24 -7.90 -1.46
CA PHE A 6 9.91 -8.49 -1.29
C PHE A 6 9.75 -9.78 -2.10
N CYS A 7 10.32 -9.84 -3.29
CA CYS A 7 10.38 -11.10 -4.03
C CYS A 7 11.16 -12.16 -3.26
N ALA A 8 12.26 -11.77 -2.62
CA ALA A 8 13.05 -12.69 -1.80
C ALA A 8 12.22 -13.21 -0.61
N ILE A 9 11.40 -12.36 0.01
CA ILE A 9 10.51 -12.77 1.10
C ILE A 9 9.46 -13.75 0.58
N VAL A 10 8.83 -13.46 -0.56
CA VAL A 10 7.84 -14.35 -1.17
C VAL A 10 8.42 -15.74 -1.42
N GLU A 11 9.66 -15.79 -1.87
CA GLU A 11 10.36 -17.05 -2.20
C GLU A 11 11.00 -17.74 -1.00
N GLY A 12 10.88 -17.16 0.19
CA GLY A 12 11.45 -17.74 1.41
C GLY A 12 12.97 -17.57 1.56
N ARG A 13 13.59 -16.71 0.72
CA ARG A 13 15.03 -16.46 0.77
C ARG A 13 15.42 -15.33 1.71
N ALA A 14 14.47 -14.50 2.13
CA ALA A 14 14.68 -13.47 3.12
C ALA A 14 13.67 -13.63 4.25
N PRO A 15 14.07 -13.33 5.51
CA PRO A 15 13.18 -13.51 6.65
C PRO A 15 12.11 -12.42 6.71
N ALA A 16 10.92 -12.77 7.21
CA ALA A 16 9.85 -11.83 7.50
C ALA A 16 8.89 -12.48 8.50
N GLU A 17 8.23 -11.64 9.30
CA GLU A 17 7.15 -12.09 10.17
C GLU A 17 5.85 -12.09 9.39
N VAL A 18 5.53 -13.22 8.76
CA VAL A 18 4.36 -13.38 7.92
C VAL A 18 3.13 -13.56 8.79
N VAL A 19 2.07 -12.81 8.53
CA VAL A 19 0.81 -12.91 9.28
C VAL A 19 -0.33 -13.49 8.44
N PHE A 20 -0.22 -13.46 7.11
CA PHE A 20 -1.23 -14.00 6.22
C PHE A 20 -0.61 -14.33 4.86
N GLU A 21 -1.07 -15.42 4.27
CA GLU A 21 -0.65 -15.81 2.94
C GLU A 21 -1.79 -16.55 2.23
N ASP A 22 -2.00 -16.23 0.95
CA ASP A 22 -2.85 -17.02 0.07
C ASP A 22 -2.10 -17.29 -1.25
N GLY A 23 -2.78 -17.78 -2.26
CA GLY A 23 -2.14 -18.12 -3.55
C GLY A 23 -1.55 -16.91 -4.27
N GLU A 24 -2.08 -15.72 -4.03
CA GLU A 24 -1.72 -14.51 -4.79
C GLU A 24 -1.06 -13.42 -3.95
N THR A 25 -1.21 -13.46 -2.63
CA THR A 25 -0.75 -12.38 -1.75
C THR A 25 0.00 -12.89 -0.54
N LEU A 26 0.79 -11.98 0.03
CA LEU A 26 1.52 -12.20 1.27
C LEU A 26 1.40 -10.95 2.13
N ALA A 27 1.17 -11.15 3.43
CA ALA A 27 1.16 -10.04 4.39
C ALA A 27 2.18 -10.32 5.48
N PHE A 28 3.01 -9.32 5.77
CA PHE A 28 4.07 -9.45 6.77
C PHE A 28 4.32 -8.13 7.47
N MET A 29 4.93 -8.22 8.64
CA MET A 29 5.16 -7.04 9.47
C MET A 29 6.24 -6.14 8.86
N ASP A 30 6.02 -4.83 8.93
CA ASP A 30 7.05 -3.86 8.57
C ASP A 30 8.16 -3.90 9.64
N ILE A 31 9.41 -4.03 9.22
CA ILE A 31 10.54 -4.07 10.14
C ILE A 31 10.89 -2.71 10.74
N ASN A 32 10.38 -1.63 10.12
CA ASN A 32 10.51 -0.26 10.64
C ASN A 32 9.11 0.31 10.88
N PRO A 33 8.35 -0.24 11.84
CA PRO A 33 6.94 0.11 11.97
C PRO A 33 6.74 1.56 12.40
N ALA A 34 5.76 2.22 11.75
CA ALA A 34 5.32 3.54 12.17
C ALA A 34 4.59 3.48 13.51
N ASN A 35 3.86 2.39 13.73
CA ASN A 35 3.17 2.06 14.98
C ASN A 35 3.15 0.54 15.14
N PRO A 36 2.93 0.03 16.36
CA PRO A 36 2.77 -1.42 16.56
C PRO A 36 1.67 -1.97 15.65
N GLY A 37 1.95 -3.09 15.00
CA GLY A 37 1.00 -3.70 14.08
C GLY A 37 1.05 -3.21 12.65
N HIS A 38 1.97 -2.31 12.31
CA HIS A 38 2.17 -1.85 10.94
C HIS A 38 2.51 -3.04 10.06
N THR A 39 1.62 -3.36 9.13
CA THR A 39 1.69 -4.54 8.28
C THR A 39 1.74 -4.12 6.82
N LEU A 40 2.43 -4.89 6.00
CA LEU A 40 2.49 -4.70 4.55
C LEU A 40 1.74 -5.84 3.87
N VAL A 41 0.95 -5.52 2.86
CA VAL A 41 0.29 -6.51 2.01
C VAL A 41 0.81 -6.33 0.60
N ILE A 42 1.32 -7.42 0.02
CA ILE A 42 1.90 -7.40 -1.32
C ILE A 42 1.28 -8.47 -2.22
N PRO A 43 1.25 -8.24 -3.54
CA PRO A 43 1.04 -9.34 -4.48
C PRO A 43 2.32 -10.18 -4.51
N LYS A 44 2.19 -11.49 -4.66
CA LYS A 44 3.36 -12.37 -4.81
C LYS A 44 4.09 -12.10 -6.12
N GLN A 45 3.34 -11.80 -7.17
CA GLN A 45 3.90 -11.38 -8.45
C GLN A 45 4.57 -10.03 -8.29
N HIS A 46 5.76 -9.87 -8.86
CA HIS A 46 6.46 -8.60 -8.84
C HIS A 46 5.76 -7.59 -9.74
N VAL A 47 5.27 -6.51 -9.15
CA VAL A 47 4.65 -5.38 -9.83
C VAL A 47 5.24 -4.13 -9.22
N ARG A 48 5.75 -3.22 -10.02
CA ARG A 48 6.46 -2.04 -9.54
C ARG A 48 5.57 -1.18 -8.62
N ASN A 49 4.39 -0.80 -9.09
CA ASN A 49 3.46 0.01 -8.32
C ASN A 49 2.05 -0.05 -8.94
N ILE A 50 1.18 0.87 -8.54
CA ILE A 50 -0.24 0.85 -8.92
C ILE A 50 -0.45 0.94 -10.43
N TYR A 51 0.48 1.57 -11.16
CA TYR A 51 0.31 1.78 -12.60
C TYR A 51 0.44 0.47 -13.39
N ASP A 52 1.12 -0.53 -12.82
CA ASP A 52 1.33 -1.83 -13.46
C ASP A 52 0.45 -2.94 -12.85
N LEU A 53 -0.35 -2.60 -11.85
CA LEU A 53 -1.17 -3.57 -11.13
C LEU A 53 -2.43 -3.89 -11.94
N ASP A 54 -2.65 -5.18 -12.27
CA ASP A 54 -3.86 -5.58 -12.99
C ASP A 54 -5.04 -5.74 -12.01
N ASP A 55 -6.25 -5.88 -12.58
CA ASP A 55 -7.49 -5.92 -11.81
C ASP A 55 -7.54 -7.11 -10.84
N GLU A 56 -7.05 -8.27 -11.27
CA GLU A 56 -7.07 -9.46 -10.43
C GLU A 56 -6.13 -9.31 -9.23
N ALA A 57 -4.92 -8.82 -9.47
CA ALA A 57 -3.96 -8.57 -8.40
C ALA A 57 -4.46 -7.48 -7.45
N ALA A 58 -5.07 -6.42 -8.00
CA ALA A 58 -5.67 -5.35 -7.19
C ALA A 58 -6.76 -5.91 -6.27
N ALA A 59 -7.65 -6.74 -6.81
CA ALA A 59 -8.71 -7.38 -6.03
C ALA A 59 -8.14 -8.29 -4.94
N ALA A 60 -7.13 -9.08 -5.29
CA ALA A 60 -6.50 -10.01 -4.34
C ALA A 60 -5.84 -9.27 -3.18
N VAL A 61 -5.08 -8.20 -3.49
CA VAL A 61 -4.44 -7.38 -2.46
C VAL A 61 -5.47 -6.72 -1.55
N MET A 62 -6.55 -6.19 -2.13
CA MET A 62 -7.57 -5.54 -1.31
C MET A 62 -8.33 -6.54 -0.42
N ARG A 63 -8.64 -7.73 -0.92
CA ARG A 63 -9.24 -8.79 -0.08
C ARG A 63 -8.34 -9.15 1.09
N ALA A 64 -7.05 -9.35 0.84
CA ALA A 64 -6.08 -9.64 1.90
C ALA A 64 -5.97 -8.48 2.89
N THR A 65 -5.94 -7.24 2.40
CA THR A 65 -5.87 -6.04 3.23
C THR A 65 -7.06 -5.97 4.19
N VAL A 66 -8.27 -6.20 3.70
CA VAL A 66 -9.48 -6.17 4.54
C VAL A 66 -9.41 -7.25 5.62
N ARG A 67 -8.99 -8.44 5.24
CA ARG A 67 -8.87 -9.57 6.16
C ARG A 67 -7.87 -9.30 7.27
N VAL A 68 -6.70 -8.82 6.91
CA VAL A 68 -5.64 -8.48 7.88
C VAL A 68 -6.05 -7.30 8.75
N ALA A 69 -6.67 -6.27 8.16
CA ALA A 69 -7.15 -5.11 8.91
C ALA A 69 -8.15 -5.51 10.00
N ARG A 70 -9.08 -6.41 9.67
CA ARG A 70 -10.05 -6.90 10.65
C ARG A 70 -9.37 -7.68 11.78
N ALA A 71 -8.36 -8.47 11.44
CA ALA A 71 -7.58 -9.21 12.43
C ALA A 71 -6.81 -8.27 13.36
N ILE A 72 -6.20 -7.23 12.80
CA ILE A 72 -5.48 -6.21 13.57
C ILE A 72 -6.44 -5.51 14.54
N LYS A 73 -7.62 -5.14 14.06
CA LYS A 73 -8.63 -4.48 14.90
C LYS A 73 -8.98 -5.34 16.11
N LYS A 74 -9.18 -6.63 15.94
CA LYS A 74 -9.51 -7.53 17.03
C LYS A 74 -8.34 -7.78 17.98
N ALA A 75 -7.14 -7.96 17.40
CA ALA A 75 -5.96 -8.35 18.16
C ALA A 75 -5.36 -7.19 18.96
N LEU A 76 -5.29 -6.01 18.39
CA LEU A 76 -4.58 -4.86 18.95
C LEU A 76 -5.48 -3.74 19.42
N GLN A 77 -6.74 -3.75 19.01
CA GLN A 77 -7.77 -2.77 19.40
C GLN A 77 -7.32 -1.31 19.19
N PRO A 78 -6.83 -0.96 18.00
CA PRO A 78 -6.48 0.44 17.73
C PRO A 78 -7.74 1.31 17.69
N ASP A 79 -7.55 2.62 17.92
CA ASP A 79 -8.64 3.60 17.82
C ASP A 79 -9.01 3.88 16.38
N GLY A 80 -8.09 3.68 15.46
CA GLY A 80 -8.30 3.89 14.04
C GLY A 80 -7.24 3.19 13.22
N MET A 81 -7.27 3.44 11.91
CA MET A 81 -6.35 2.76 11.00
C MET A 81 -6.20 3.59 9.73
N ASN A 82 -4.99 3.66 9.20
CA ASN A 82 -4.75 4.23 7.89
C ASN A 82 -4.28 3.14 6.94
N LEU A 83 -4.77 3.20 5.72
CA LEU A 83 -4.21 2.44 4.61
C LEU A 83 -3.44 3.42 3.75
N VAL A 84 -2.18 3.13 3.47
CA VAL A 84 -1.31 4.01 2.70
C VAL A 84 -0.63 3.18 1.61
N GLN A 85 -0.67 3.66 0.39
CA GLN A 85 0.04 3.05 -0.72
C GLN A 85 0.73 4.16 -1.50
N SER A 86 2.02 3.99 -1.79
CA SER A 86 2.83 5.04 -2.39
C SER A 86 3.37 4.59 -3.74
N ASN A 87 3.34 5.50 -4.72
CA ASN A 87 3.75 5.23 -6.08
C ASN A 87 4.77 6.27 -6.54
N GLU A 88 5.93 5.80 -6.99
CA GLU A 88 7.09 6.57 -7.38
C GLU A 88 7.69 7.37 -6.21
N ARG A 89 8.90 7.88 -6.41
CA ARG A 89 9.63 8.57 -5.35
C ARG A 89 8.91 9.81 -4.84
N ALA A 90 8.28 10.55 -5.76
CA ALA A 90 7.53 11.76 -5.37
C ALA A 90 6.35 11.44 -4.46
N GLY A 91 5.82 10.22 -4.55
CA GLY A 91 4.75 9.73 -3.68
C GLY A 91 5.25 9.06 -2.41
N GLY A 92 6.57 8.94 -2.23
CA GLY A 92 7.16 8.31 -1.05
C GLY A 92 7.44 6.82 -1.18
N GLN A 93 7.40 6.27 -2.40
CA GLN A 93 7.73 4.88 -2.60
C GLN A 93 9.23 4.66 -2.47
N GLU A 94 9.62 3.73 -1.58
CA GLU A 94 11.03 3.39 -1.36
C GLU A 94 11.37 2.01 -1.91
N ILE A 95 10.45 1.05 -1.80
CA ILE A 95 10.63 -0.30 -2.34
C ILE A 95 9.72 -0.46 -3.55
N PHE A 96 10.30 -0.83 -4.69
CA PHE A 96 9.59 -0.85 -5.97
C PHE A 96 9.01 -2.24 -6.26
N HIS A 97 8.19 -2.68 -5.34
CA HIS A 97 7.28 -3.80 -5.41
C HIS A 97 6.01 -3.32 -4.73
N PHE A 98 4.89 -3.33 -5.42
CA PHE A 98 3.62 -2.80 -4.89
C PHE A 98 3.36 -3.31 -3.48
N HIS A 99 3.05 -2.41 -2.56
CA HIS A 99 2.69 -2.79 -1.20
C HIS A 99 1.72 -1.81 -0.59
N MET A 100 0.72 -2.37 0.09
CA MET A 100 -0.26 -1.61 0.86
C MET A 100 0.17 -1.61 2.31
N HIS A 101 0.34 -0.42 2.89
CA HIS A 101 0.61 -0.27 4.32
C HIS A 101 -0.70 -0.28 5.09
N ILE A 102 -0.77 -1.06 6.16
CA ILE A 102 -1.85 -1.00 7.13
C ILE A 102 -1.24 -0.48 8.42
N ILE A 103 -1.64 0.72 8.84
CA ILE A 103 -1.04 1.40 9.99
C ILE A 103 -2.10 1.59 11.06
N PRO A 104 -2.05 0.81 12.16
CA PRO A 104 -2.97 1.03 13.29
C PRO A 104 -2.68 2.39 13.93
N ARG A 105 -3.73 3.05 14.35
CA ARG A 105 -3.63 4.39 14.94
C ARG A 105 -4.27 4.44 16.30
N TRP A 106 -3.63 5.18 17.22
CA TRP A 106 -4.16 5.43 18.55
C TRP A 106 -4.20 6.93 18.81
N TYR A 107 -5.19 7.38 19.57
CA TYR A 107 -5.19 8.76 20.03
C TYR A 107 -3.89 9.05 20.75
N GLY A 108 -3.26 10.16 20.42
CA GLY A 108 -2.02 10.57 21.07
C GLY A 108 -0.76 9.85 20.58
N ASP A 109 -0.82 9.08 19.50
CA ASP A 109 0.34 8.35 18.99
C ASP A 109 1.40 9.26 18.34
N GLY A 110 1.07 10.53 18.12
CA GLY A 110 2.03 11.51 17.57
C GLY A 110 2.38 11.32 16.10
N LEU A 111 1.86 10.27 15.46
CA LEU A 111 2.19 10.01 14.06
C LEU A 111 1.42 10.96 13.15
N ARG A 112 2.14 11.56 12.22
CA ARG A 112 1.53 12.42 11.19
C ARG A 112 1.88 11.87 9.83
N LEU A 113 0.86 11.67 9.01
CA LEU A 113 1.08 11.38 7.61
C LEU A 113 1.53 12.68 6.93
N ALA A 114 2.56 12.60 6.10
CA ALA A 114 3.10 13.76 5.41
C ALA A 114 2.01 14.44 4.57
N ARG A 115 1.87 15.75 4.70
CA ARG A 115 1.01 16.53 3.82
C ARG A 115 1.86 17.13 2.72
N PRO A 116 1.38 17.16 1.47
CA PRO A 116 2.08 17.86 0.41
C PRO A 116 2.25 19.31 0.79
N SER A 117 3.42 19.87 0.48
CA SER A 117 3.63 21.31 0.59
C SER A 117 2.68 22.03 -0.37
N GLU A 118 2.62 23.36 -0.28
CA GLU A 118 1.70 24.17 -1.09
C GLU A 118 2.01 24.17 -2.58
N VAL A 119 3.07 23.52 -2.99
CA VAL A 119 3.51 23.45 -4.37
C VAL A 119 2.44 22.74 -5.21
N ARG A 120 2.04 23.37 -6.30
CA ARG A 120 1.12 22.84 -7.32
C ARG A 120 -0.36 22.82 -6.98
N ARG A 121 -0.79 23.60 -6.02
CA ARG A 121 -2.23 23.81 -5.81
C ARG A 121 -2.79 24.89 -6.74
N THR A 122 -2.30 24.91 -7.98
CA THR A 122 -2.64 25.95 -8.94
C THR A 122 -3.69 25.53 -9.96
N MET A 123 -3.96 24.22 -10.06
CA MET A 123 -4.94 23.73 -11.00
C MET A 123 -6.34 23.76 -10.38
N ALA A 124 -7.30 24.37 -11.08
CA ALA A 124 -8.70 24.39 -10.64
C ALA A 124 -9.29 22.98 -10.62
N ILE A 125 -10.14 22.72 -9.66
CA ILE A 125 -10.78 21.41 -9.48
C ILE A 125 -11.49 20.94 -10.76
N LYS A 126 -12.25 21.84 -11.41
CA LYS A 126 -12.97 21.49 -12.63
C LYS A 126 -12.06 21.14 -13.79
N GLU A 127 -10.94 21.84 -13.89
CA GLU A 127 -9.93 21.56 -14.93
C GLU A 127 -9.29 20.19 -14.74
N ALA A 128 -8.86 19.87 -13.51
CA ALA A 128 -8.29 18.58 -13.18
C ALA A 128 -9.30 17.46 -13.45
N ALA A 129 -10.55 17.63 -13.04
CA ALA A 129 -11.61 16.66 -13.24
C ALA A 129 -11.86 16.37 -14.72
N ALA A 130 -11.86 17.41 -15.56
CA ALA A 130 -12.06 17.25 -17.01
C ALA A 130 -10.94 16.42 -17.64
N LYS A 131 -9.69 16.70 -17.25
CA LYS A 131 -8.53 15.96 -17.76
C LYS A 131 -8.58 14.47 -17.35
N ILE A 132 -8.91 14.21 -16.10
CA ILE A 132 -9.02 12.84 -15.60
C ILE A 132 -10.13 12.07 -16.32
N ARG A 133 -11.31 12.69 -16.44
CA ARG A 133 -12.43 12.06 -17.17
C ARG A 133 -12.07 11.72 -18.62
N GLY A 134 -11.31 12.61 -19.26
CA GLY A 134 -10.87 12.40 -20.63
C GLY A 134 -10.00 11.16 -20.78
N GLU A 135 -9.07 10.94 -19.83
CA GLU A 135 -8.21 9.77 -19.86
C GLU A 135 -8.97 8.48 -19.54
N ILE A 136 -9.88 8.52 -18.57
CA ILE A 136 -10.70 7.35 -18.22
C ILE A 136 -11.56 6.93 -19.42
N ALA A 137 -12.14 7.88 -20.16
CA ALA A 137 -12.94 7.57 -21.33
C ALA A 137 -12.13 6.86 -22.41
N LYS A 138 -10.84 7.18 -22.57
CA LYS A 138 -9.95 6.52 -23.53
C LYS A 138 -9.68 5.06 -23.17
N GLU A 139 -9.64 4.75 -21.88
CA GLU A 139 -9.38 3.39 -21.42
C GLU A 139 -10.54 2.43 -21.64
N GLN A 140 -11.74 2.98 -21.83
CA GLN A 140 -12.97 2.19 -21.98
C GLN A 140 -13.21 1.75 -23.43
N ASP A 141 -12.41 2.20 -24.36
CA ASP A 141 -12.56 1.90 -25.80
C ASP A 141 -11.77 0.64 -26.22
#